data_c8414d5c6db900022f727d8273ad4d51
#
_entry.id   c8414d5c6db900022f727d8273ad4d51
#
_cell.length_a   1.000
_cell.length_b   1.000
_cell.length_c   1.000
_cell.angle_alpha   90.00
_cell.angle_beta   90.00
_cell.angle_gamma   90.00
#
_symmetry.space_group_name_H-M   'P 1'
#
loop_
_entity.id
_entity.type
_entity.pdbx_description
1 polymer ?
#
loop_
_entity_poly.entity_id
_entity_poly.type
_entity_poly.pdbx_seq_one_letter_code
_entity_poly.pdbx_strand_id
1 'polypeptide(L)'
;MPFGGFLCYKQSTNRGALRYYPVMPIEDLQRAAQKIASFLSNLHQLGGMRLKYRITAGDDDSGAQLCVELAGPDVPLLTQHNGELLRSLETVAAQILRLDQRDFHLISFDAGNFKALHEDEMRMAAEQAAARVLKTGVPYAFPPMNSRERRLLHIALRSIEGVETASNGEGRDRFLAVYPAGQTHLPVRPPASAPSRGRSDRGDRGSRSDRGGRGGRR
;
A
#
# COMPACT_ATOMS: atom_id res chain seq x y z
N MET A 1 6.23 34.66 -1.63
CA MET A 1 6.45 34.27 -0.24
C MET A 1 6.78 32.77 -0.26
N PRO A 2 7.99 32.31 0.04
CA PRO A 2 8.31 30.90 0.08
C PRO A 2 7.69 30.31 1.33
N PHE A 3 6.80 29.33 1.15
CA PHE A 3 6.25 28.54 2.25
C PHE A 3 7.35 27.62 2.78
N GLY A 4 7.92 28.03 3.92
CA GLY A 4 8.95 27.27 4.61
C GLY A 4 8.37 25.99 5.18
N GLY A 5 8.82 24.85 4.67
CA GLY A 5 8.67 23.58 5.36
C GLY A 5 9.47 23.63 6.67
N PHE A 6 8.80 23.48 7.79
CA PHE A 6 9.48 23.37 9.10
C PHE A 6 10.11 21.98 9.21
N LEU A 7 11.42 21.93 9.20
CA LEU A 7 12.17 20.74 9.63
C LEU A 7 12.19 20.76 11.16
N CYS A 8 11.36 19.95 11.79
CA CYS A 8 11.37 19.81 13.23
C CYS A 8 12.14 18.54 13.58
N TYR A 9 13.42 18.70 13.95
CA TYR A 9 14.26 17.64 14.47
C TYR A 9 14.01 17.49 15.97
N LYS A 10 13.35 16.44 16.38
CA LYS A 10 13.19 16.08 17.79
C LYS A 10 14.08 14.88 18.08
N GLN A 11 15.23 15.12 18.71
CA GLN A 11 16.01 14.02 19.29
C GLN A 11 15.29 13.50 20.53
N SER A 12 14.77 12.30 20.44
CA SER A 12 14.29 11.55 21.59
C SER A 12 15.47 10.85 22.23
N THR A 13 15.95 11.41 23.34
CA THR A 13 16.88 10.73 24.25
C THR A 13 16.08 9.82 25.18
N ASN A 14 15.88 8.59 24.81
CA ASN A 14 15.41 7.57 25.74
C ASN A 14 16.54 6.59 26.03
N ARG A 15 17.14 6.70 27.23
CA ARG A 15 18.12 5.75 27.75
C ARG A 15 17.38 4.53 28.27
N GLY A 16 17.60 3.40 27.63
CA GLY A 16 17.25 2.11 28.22
C GLY A 16 16.68 1.08 27.28
N ALA A 17 17.48 0.56 26.39
CA ALA A 17 17.57 -0.82 25.92
C ALA A 17 18.50 -0.83 24.71
N LEU A 18 19.64 -1.50 24.82
CA LEU A 18 20.52 -1.79 23.69
C LEU A 18 19.78 -2.76 22.76
N ARG A 19 18.91 -2.21 21.89
CA ARG A 19 18.48 -2.92 20.70
C ARG A 19 19.60 -2.76 19.68
N TYR A 20 20.20 -3.87 19.29
CA TYR A 20 21.13 -3.96 18.19
C TYR A 20 20.38 -3.59 16.91
N TYR A 21 20.42 -2.31 16.53
CA TYR A 21 19.95 -1.87 15.24
C TYR A 21 21.06 -2.16 14.21
N PRO A 22 20.79 -2.91 13.14
CA PRO A 22 21.74 -3.04 12.05
C PRO A 22 22.04 -1.63 11.51
N VAL A 23 23.26 -1.46 11.04
CA VAL A 23 23.79 -0.23 10.44
C VAL A 23 22.72 0.51 9.65
N MET A 24 22.41 1.74 10.04
CA MET A 24 21.39 2.59 9.41
C MET A 24 21.72 2.78 7.92
N PRO A 25 20.91 2.27 6.99
CA PRO A 25 21.16 2.49 5.56
C PRO A 25 20.98 3.95 5.13
N ILE A 26 20.42 4.80 5.99
CA ILE A 26 20.36 6.25 5.81
C ILE A 26 21.43 6.88 6.70
N GLU A 27 22.65 6.99 6.18
CA GLU A 27 23.81 7.54 6.89
C GLU A 27 23.63 9.02 7.27
N ASP A 28 22.83 9.77 6.50
CA ASP A 28 22.58 11.20 6.70
C ASP A 28 21.08 11.49 6.55
N LEU A 29 20.35 11.39 7.67
CA LEU A 29 18.91 11.66 7.73
C LEU A 29 18.55 13.09 7.31
N GLN A 30 19.41 14.07 7.60
CA GLN A 30 19.16 15.45 7.21
C GLN A 30 19.22 15.63 5.70
N ARG A 31 20.21 15.02 5.07
CA ARG A 31 20.36 15.05 3.61
C ARG A 31 19.24 14.27 2.91
N ALA A 32 18.83 13.15 3.49
CA ALA A 32 17.68 12.38 3.01
C ALA A 32 16.39 13.19 3.08
N ALA A 33 16.13 13.84 4.22
CA ALA A 33 14.97 14.71 4.39
C ALA A 33 14.96 15.88 3.37
N GLN A 34 16.12 16.49 3.09
CA GLN A 34 16.23 17.54 2.07
C GLN A 34 15.89 17.04 0.65
N LYS A 35 16.33 15.84 0.29
CA LYS A 35 15.99 15.22 -1.02
C LYS A 35 14.48 14.98 -1.13
N ILE A 36 13.87 14.44 -0.07
CA ILE A 36 12.42 14.23 -0.03
C ILE A 36 11.65 15.56 -0.07
N ALA A 37 12.10 16.57 0.68
CA ALA A 37 11.49 17.89 0.64
C ALA A 37 11.54 18.52 -0.78
N SER A 38 12.67 18.37 -1.47
CA SER A 38 12.81 18.83 -2.85
C SER A 38 11.87 18.06 -3.79
N PHE A 39 11.75 16.76 -3.63
CA PHE A 39 10.80 15.93 -4.39
C PHE A 39 9.36 16.38 -4.20
N LEU A 40 8.92 16.58 -2.95
CA LEU A 40 7.57 17.03 -2.63
C LEU A 40 7.29 18.45 -3.12
N SER A 41 8.30 19.34 -3.06
CA SER A 41 8.20 20.70 -3.63
C SER A 41 8.03 20.68 -5.15
N ASN A 42 8.76 19.80 -5.84
CA ASN A 42 8.59 19.62 -7.29
C ASN A 42 7.21 19.01 -7.62
N LEU A 43 6.71 18.08 -6.82
CA LEU A 43 5.38 17.52 -6.98
C LEU A 43 4.30 18.60 -6.84
N HIS A 44 4.48 19.54 -5.91
CA HIS A 44 3.61 20.71 -5.77
C HIS A 44 3.72 21.67 -6.96
N GLN A 45 4.92 22.05 -7.36
CA GLN A 45 5.14 23.09 -8.38
C GLN A 45 4.85 22.61 -9.80
N LEU A 46 5.31 21.41 -10.15
CA LEU A 46 5.20 20.84 -11.49
C LEU A 46 3.99 19.92 -11.64
N GLY A 47 3.66 19.18 -10.60
CA GLY A 47 2.52 18.25 -10.57
C GLY A 47 1.19 18.92 -10.20
N GLY A 48 1.20 20.17 -9.75
CA GLY A 48 0.00 20.90 -9.36
C GLY A 48 -0.69 20.38 -8.10
N MET A 49 -0.08 19.44 -7.37
CA MET A 49 -0.67 18.89 -6.15
C MET A 49 -0.55 19.85 -4.98
N ARG A 50 -1.68 20.20 -4.37
CA ARG A 50 -1.76 21.15 -3.24
C ARG A 50 -1.60 20.42 -1.93
N LEU A 51 -0.36 20.02 -1.63
CA LEU A 51 0.02 19.31 -0.43
C LEU A 51 0.94 20.16 0.45
N LYS A 52 0.74 20.07 1.74
CA LYS A 52 1.68 20.48 2.79
C LYS A 52 2.33 19.22 3.33
N TYR A 53 3.57 19.33 3.76
CA TYR A 53 4.27 18.17 4.33
C TYR A 53 5.04 18.55 5.59
N ARG A 54 5.19 17.57 6.47
CA ARG A 54 6.07 17.60 7.61
C ARG A 54 6.97 16.37 7.53
N ILE A 55 8.26 16.56 7.68
CA ILE A 55 9.23 15.46 7.71
C ILE A 55 9.80 15.40 9.11
N THR A 56 9.67 14.25 9.76
CA THR A 56 10.22 13.97 11.08
C THR A 56 11.17 12.80 10.97
N ALA A 57 12.30 12.90 11.67
CA ALA A 57 13.17 11.76 11.93
C ALA A 57 12.71 11.17 13.26
N GLY A 58 12.43 9.90 13.31
CA GLY A 58 11.96 9.29 14.54
C GLY A 58 11.78 7.79 14.43
N ASP A 59 11.77 7.19 15.59
CA ASP A 59 11.48 5.78 15.81
C ASP A 59 9.95 5.68 15.93
N ASP A 60 9.30 5.44 14.81
CA ASP A 60 7.90 5.10 14.73
C ASP A 60 7.76 3.60 15.07
N ASP A 61 6.64 3.17 15.63
CA ASP A 61 6.36 1.75 15.90
C ASP A 61 6.49 0.86 14.65
N SER A 62 6.44 1.46 13.47
CA SER A 62 6.70 0.82 12.18
C SER A 62 8.19 0.58 11.89
N GLY A 63 9.12 1.13 12.70
CA GLY A 63 10.56 1.09 12.47
C GLY A 63 11.05 2.04 11.38
N ALA A 64 10.23 3.01 10.97
CA ALA A 64 10.61 4.00 9.98
C ALA A 64 11.55 5.05 10.57
N GLN A 65 12.62 5.36 9.84
CA GLN A 65 13.60 6.39 10.23
C GLN A 65 13.20 7.79 9.74
N LEU A 66 12.42 7.87 8.68
CA LEU A 66 11.87 9.10 8.13
C LEU A 66 10.36 8.96 7.99
N CYS A 67 9.63 9.76 8.73
CA CYS A 67 8.18 9.85 8.66
C CYS A 67 7.78 11.14 7.94
N VAL A 68 6.97 11.02 6.90
CA VAL A 68 6.46 12.14 6.10
C VAL A 68 4.96 12.20 6.27
N GLU A 69 4.49 13.21 6.98
CA GLU A 69 3.06 13.51 7.10
C GLU A 69 2.64 14.46 5.98
N LEU A 70 1.61 14.08 5.25
CA LEU A 70 1.03 14.87 4.17
C LEU A 70 -0.34 15.42 4.60
N ALA A 71 -0.55 16.69 4.34
CA ALA A 71 -1.81 17.39 4.62
C ALA A 71 -2.16 18.29 3.44
N GLY A 72 -3.43 18.65 3.31
CA GLY A 72 -3.87 19.59 2.28
C GLY A 72 -5.14 19.14 1.58
N PRO A 73 -5.66 19.96 0.65
CA PRO A 73 -6.93 19.68 -0.02
C PRO A 73 -6.89 18.46 -0.93
N ASP A 74 -5.71 18.04 -1.40
CA ASP A 74 -5.55 16.90 -2.31
C ASP A 74 -5.21 15.57 -1.57
N VAL A 75 -5.23 15.56 -0.23
CA VAL A 75 -5.11 14.33 0.58
C VAL A 75 -6.11 13.24 0.17
N PRO A 76 -7.39 13.53 -0.13
CA PRO A 76 -8.31 12.49 -0.59
C PRO A 76 -7.84 11.72 -1.84
N LEU A 77 -7.04 12.34 -2.72
CA LEU A 77 -6.45 11.65 -3.88
C LEU A 77 -5.39 10.63 -3.45
N LEU A 78 -4.66 10.90 -2.38
CA LEU A 78 -3.61 10.03 -1.86
C LEU A 78 -4.19 8.78 -1.16
N THR A 79 -5.34 8.94 -0.53
CA THR A 79 -5.98 7.88 0.27
C THR A 79 -6.95 7.01 -0.53
N GLN A 80 -7.31 7.41 -1.76
CA GLN A 80 -8.13 6.59 -2.65
C GLN A 80 -7.45 5.26 -2.99
N HIS A 81 -8.26 4.26 -3.35
CA HIS A 81 -7.80 2.92 -3.73
C HIS A 81 -6.86 2.30 -2.66
N ASN A 82 -7.27 2.39 -1.41
CA ASN A 82 -6.48 1.89 -0.26
C ASN A 82 -5.08 2.51 -0.17
N GLY A 83 -4.93 3.80 -0.52
CA GLY A 83 -3.67 4.52 -0.44
C GLY A 83 -2.63 4.08 -1.49
N GLU A 84 -3.05 3.65 -2.69
CA GLU A 84 -2.14 3.22 -3.75
C GLU A 84 -1.17 4.32 -4.17
N LEU A 85 -1.67 5.56 -4.30
CA LEU A 85 -0.83 6.72 -4.63
C LEU A 85 0.15 7.04 -3.50
N LEU A 86 -0.29 6.96 -2.25
CA LEU A 86 0.57 7.18 -1.08
C LEU A 86 1.73 6.17 -1.05
N ARG A 87 1.46 4.90 -1.29
CA ARG A 87 2.50 3.85 -1.40
C ARG A 87 3.42 4.05 -2.60
N SER A 88 2.89 4.58 -3.69
CA SER A 88 3.72 4.91 -4.87
C SER A 88 4.69 6.03 -4.55
N LEU A 89 4.27 7.05 -3.79
CA LEU A 89 5.15 8.11 -3.31
C LEU A 89 6.24 7.58 -2.36
N GLU A 90 5.91 6.66 -1.46
CA GLU A 90 6.90 5.96 -0.62
C GLU A 90 7.96 5.26 -1.48
N THR A 91 7.52 4.51 -2.49
CA THR A 91 8.41 3.78 -3.38
C THR A 91 9.34 4.72 -4.15
N VAL A 92 8.81 5.82 -4.70
CA VAL A 92 9.61 6.82 -5.42
C VAL A 92 10.60 7.50 -4.47
N ALA A 93 10.18 7.86 -3.25
CA ALA A 93 11.05 8.44 -2.23
C ALA A 93 12.20 7.50 -1.87
N ALA A 94 11.92 6.22 -1.67
CA ALA A 94 12.94 5.20 -1.41
C ALA A 94 13.96 5.09 -2.57
N GLN A 95 13.48 5.15 -3.82
CA GLN A 95 14.34 5.15 -5.00
C GLN A 95 15.20 6.43 -5.11
N ILE A 96 14.66 7.59 -4.80
CA ILE A 96 15.41 8.87 -4.75
C ILE A 96 16.55 8.79 -3.74
N LEU A 97 16.31 8.12 -2.61
CA LEU A 97 17.33 7.87 -1.60
C LEU A 97 18.26 6.70 -1.94
N ARG A 98 17.99 5.96 -3.02
CA ARG A 98 18.72 4.77 -3.46
C ARG A 98 18.77 3.67 -2.40
N LEU A 99 17.65 3.48 -1.70
CA LEU A 99 17.51 2.40 -0.73
C LEU A 99 17.32 1.06 -1.45
N ASP A 100 17.82 0.00 -0.84
CA ASP A 100 17.52 -1.36 -1.27
C ASP A 100 16.06 -1.71 -0.96
N GLN A 101 15.51 -2.68 -1.67
CA GLN A 101 14.12 -3.11 -1.47
C GLN A 101 13.81 -3.55 -0.02
N ARG A 102 14.83 -4.05 0.69
CA ARG A 102 14.72 -4.45 2.10
C ARG A 102 14.51 -3.26 3.03
N ASP A 103 14.99 -2.10 2.63
CA ASP A 103 15.09 -0.87 3.44
C ASP A 103 14.00 0.14 3.09
N PHE A 104 13.07 -0.18 2.19
CA PHE A 104 11.95 0.69 1.83
C PHE A 104 11.06 1.02 3.04
N HIS A 105 11.01 0.15 4.03
CA HIS A 105 10.27 0.37 5.26
C HIS A 105 10.83 1.49 6.14
N LEU A 106 12.07 1.94 5.89
CA LEU A 106 12.70 3.04 6.64
C LEU A 106 12.10 4.42 6.31
N ILE A 107 11.29 4.50 5.27
CA ILE A 107 10.54 5.70 4.91
C ILE A 107 9.06 5.38 5.01
N SER A 108 8.32 6.21 5.73
CA SER A 108 6.89 6.09 5.88
C SER A 108 6.22 7.39 5.47
N PHE A 109 5.25 7.32 4.59
CA PHE A 109 4.35 8.44 4.26
C PHE A 109 2.99 8.18 4.87
N ASP A 110 2.42 9.17 5.52
CA ASP A 110 1.04 9.14 5.97
C ASP A 110 0.29 10.40 5.54
N ALA A 111 -1.01 10.31 5.41
CA ALA A 111 -1.85 11.39 4.96
C ALA A 111 -3.15 11.40 5.78
N GLY A 112 -3.25 12.37 6.71
CA GLY A 112 -4.44 12.49 7.55
C GLY A 112 -4.71 11.27 8.43
N ASN A 113 -3.66 10.64 8.95
CA ASN A 113 -3.74 9.43 9.79
C ASN A 113 -4.34 8.21 9.08
N PHE A 114 -4.20 8.16 7.74
CA PHE A 114 -4.81 7.13 6.91
C PHE A 114 -4.40 5.71 7.31
N LYS A 115 -3.11 5.51 7.65
CA LYS A 115 -2.62 4.17 7.99
C LYS A 115 -3.32 3.60 9.22
N ALA A 116 -3.43 4.39 10.28
CA ALA A 116 -4.10 3.96 11.51
C ALA A 116 -5.60 3.72 11.29
N LEU A 117 -6.27 4.62 10.58
CA LEU A 117 -7.69 4.47 10.25
C LEU A 117 -7.94 3.21 9.41
N HIS A 118 -7.09 2.95 8.42
CA HIS A 118 -7.21 1.77 7.58
C HIS A 118 -6.96 0.46 8.36
N GLU A 119 -6.00 0.46 9.29
CA GLU A 119 -5.76 -0.69 10.17
C GLU A 119 -6.95 -0.95 11.10
N ASP A 120 -7.57 0.10 11.65
CA ASP A 120 -8.79 0.00 12.45
C ASP A 120 -9.99 -0.51 11.63
N GLU A 121 -10.17 -0.03 10.40
CA GLU A 121 -11.19 -0.54 9.47
C GLU A 121 -11.01 -2.02 9.18
N MET A 122 -9.76 -2.45 8.92
CA MET A 122 -9.45 -3.87 8.68
C MET A 122 -9.73 -4.72 9.91
N ARG A 123 -9.40 -4.22 11.11
CA ARG A 123 -9.70 -4.93 12.37
C ARG A 123 -11.20 -5.10 12.57
N MET A 124 -11.97 -4.03 12.42
CA MET A 124 -13.44 -4.11 12.53
C MET A 124 -14.05 -5.05 11.48
N ALA A 125 -13.56 -5.01 10.25
CA ALA A 125 -14.01 -5.93 9.21
C ALA A 125 -13.70 -7.40 9.55
N ALA A 126 -12.53 -7.66 10.15
CA ALA A 126 -12.16 -8.99 10.63
C ALA A 126 -13.10 -9.50 11.73
N GLU A 127 -13.40 -8.66 12.72
CA GLU A 127 -14.32 -8.98 13.82
C GLU A 127 -15.74 -9.30 13.31
N GLN A 128 -16.25 -8.48 12.39
CA GLN A 128 -17.56 -8.70 11.77
C GLN A 128 -17.61 -10.00 10.96
N ALA A 129 -16.56 -10.29 10.19
CA ALA A 129 -16.46 -11.52 9.42
C ALA A 129 -16.42 -12.75 10.34
N ALA A 130 -15.63 -12.70 11.42
CA ALA A 130 -15.56 -13.77 12.41
C ALA A 130 -16.91 -14.01 13.10
N ALA A 131 -17.57 -12.95 13.57
CA ALA A 131 -18.88 -13.05 14.20
C ALA A 131 -19.92 -13.67 13.26
N ARG A 132 -19.89 -13.32 11.97
CA ARG A 132 -20.75 -13.92 10.95
C ARG A 132 -20.47 -15.41 10.77
N VAL A 133 -19.20 -15.80 10.64
CA VAL A 133 -18.79 -17.19 10.45
C VAL A 133 -19.17 -18.03 11.68
N LEU A 134 -18.92 -17.55 12.89
CA LEU A 134 -19.30 -18.23 14.14
C LEU A 134 -20.81 -18.40 14.27
N LYS A 135 -21.59 -17.41 13.84
CA LYS A 135 -23.07 -17.46 13.92
C LYS A 135 -23.68 -18.38 12.86
N THR A 136 -23.14 -18.40 11.65
CA THR A 136 -23.78 -19.08 10.51
C THR A 136 -23.16 -20.43 10.19
N GLY A 137 -21.94 -20.69 10.64
CA GLY A 137 -21.14 -21.86 10.22
C GLY A 137 -20.69 -21.82 8.77
N VAL A 138 -20.95 -20.72 8.03
CA VAL A 138 -20.64 -20.58 6.61
C VAL A 138 -19.35 -19.76 6.44
N PRO A 139 -18.38 -20.25 5.67
CA PRO A 139 -17.16 -19.49 5.38
C PRO A 139 -17.45 -18.12 4.77
N TYR A 140 -16.61 -17.14 5.10
CA TYR A 140 -16.68 -15.79 4.52
C TYR A 140 -15.40 -15.46 3.75
N ALA A 141 -15.54 -14.95 2.54
CA ALA A 141 -14.42 -14.49 1.74
C ALA A 141 -14.40 -12.97 1.63
N PHE A 142 -13.25 -12.39 1.90
CA PHE A 142 -13.00 -10.99 1.62
C PHE A 142 -12.78 -10.75 0.12
N PRO A 143 -12.95 -9.52 -0.39
CA PRO A 143 -12.53 -9.17 -1.74
C PRO A 143 -11.04 -9.43 -1.96
N PRO A 144 -10.59 -9.59 -3.22
CA PRO A 144 -9.17 -9.63 -3.54
C PRO A 144 -8.45 -8.40 -3.00
N MET A 145 -7.30 -8.63 -2.37
CA MET A 145 -6.53 -7.59 -1.70
C MET A 145 -5.03 -7.87 -1.74
N ASN A 146 -4.23 -6.86 -1.43
CA ASN A 146 -2.78 -6.99 -1.40
C ASN A 146 -2.28 -7.83 -0.22
N SER A 147 -0.99 -8.19 -0.25
CA SER A 147 -0.41 -9.09 0.77
C SER A 147 -0.36 -8.47 2.18
N ARG A 148 -0.22 -7.13 2.27
CA ARG A 148 -0.20 -6.41 3.56
C ARG A 148 -1.58 -6.45 4.20
N GLU A 149 -2.64 -6.16 3.46
CA GLU A 149 -4.03 -6.21 3.94
C GLU A 149 -4.40 -7.63 4.39
N ARG A 150 -4.05 -8.65 3.59
CA ARG A 150 -4.28 -10.05 3.99
C ARG A 150 -3.56 -10.41 5.29
N ARG A 151 -2.35 -9.88 5.50
CA ARG A 151 -1.60 -10.09 6.74
C ARG A 151 -2.27 -9.39 7.93
N LEU A 152 -2.73 -8.15 7.77
CA LEU A 152 -3.45 -7.42 8.82
C LEU A 152 -4.70 -8.17 9.27
N LEU A 153 -5.54 -8.59 8.33
CA LEU A 153 -6.73 -9.38 8.61
C LEU A 153 -6.38 -10.72 9.28
N HIS A 154 -5.34 -11.41 8.80
CA HIS A 154 -4.91 -12.67 9.39
C HIS A 154 -4.47 -12.49 10.85
N ILE A 155 -3.70 -11.45 11.14
CA ILE A 155 -3.26 -11.14 12.52
C ILE A 155 -4.46 -10.81 13.40
N ALA A 156 -5.40 -9.98 12.93
CA ALA A 156 -6.61 -9.62 13.66
C ALA A 156 -7.50 -10.84 13.95
N LEU A 157 -7.65 -11.75 12.97
CA LEU A 157 -8.47 -12.95 13.12
C LEU A 157 -7.82 -14.04 13.97
N ARG A 158 -6.50 -14.06 14.05
CA ARG A 158 -5.76 -15.06 14.85
C ARG A 158 -6.08 -14.99 16.35
N SER A 159 -6.46 -13.83 16.85
CA SER A 159 -6.85 -13.64 18.25
C SER A 159 -8.28 -14.09 18.57
N ILE A 160 -9.08 -14.46 17.57
CA ILE A 160 -10.49 -14.83 17.72
C ILE A 160 -10.61 -16.36 17.70
N GLU A 161 -11.07 -16.93 18.81
CA GLU A 161 -11.27 -18.36 18.92
C GLU A 161 -12.43 -18.86 18.03
N GLY A 162 -12.31 -20.09 17.53
CA GLY A 162 -13.37 -20.74 16.73
C GLY A 162 -13.36 -20.40 15.24
N VAL A 163 -12.41 -19.59 14.78
CA VAL A 163 -12.23 -19.29 13.35
C VAL A 163 -10.80 -19.60 12.88
N GLU A 164 -10.68 -19.97 11.62
CA GLU A 164 -9.42 -20.17 10.92
C GLU A 164 -9.37 -19.34 9.64
N THR A 165 -8.18 -19.02 9.17
CA THR A 165 -8.02 -18.22 7.97
C THR A 165 -7.14 -18.92 6.95
N ALA A 166 -7.51 -18.80 5.68
CA ALA A 166 -6.70 -19.26 4.57
C ALA A 166 -6.63 -18.19 3.45
N SER A 167 -5.48 -18.08 2.81
CA SER A 167 -5.29 -17.18 1.68
C SER A 167 -5.42 -17.98 0.38
N ASN A 168 -6.47 -17.71 -0.38
CA ASN A 168 -6.86 -18.42 -1.60
C ASN A 168 -6.67 -17.53 -2.84
N GLY A 169 -6.63 -18.16 -4.03
CA GLY A 169 -6.42 -17.48 -5.31
C GLY A 169 -4.95 -17.16 -5.61
N GLU A 170 -4.70 -16.58 -6.78
CA GLU A 170 -3.36 -16.30 -7.28
C GLU A 170 -3.25 -14.84 -7.75
N GLY A 171 -2.04 -14.32 -7.72
CA GLY A 171 -1.72 -12.99 -8.21
C GLY A 171 -2.61 -11.89 -7.63
N ARG A 172 -3.29 -11.14 -8.49
CA ARG A 172 -4.16 -10.02 -8.11
C ARG A 172 -5.51 -10.45 -7.56
N ASP A 173 -5.95 -11.66 -7.88
CA ASP A 173 -7.23 -12.22 -7.43
C ASP A 173 -7.11 -12.94 -6.08
N ARG A 174 -5.95 -12.82 -5.43
CA ARG A 174 -5.70 -13.47 -4.16
C ARG A 174 -6.43 -12.75 -3.03
N PHE A 175 -7.20 -13.52 -2.25
CA PHE A 175 -8.07 -13.06 -1.18
C PHE A 175 -7.84 -13.83 0.13
N LEU A 176 -8.33 -13.30 1.23
CA LEU A 176 -8.41 -14.00 2.51
C LEU A 176 -9.80 -14.56 2.72
N ALA A 177 -9.88 -15.79 3.19
CA ALA A 177 -11.11 -16.43 3.61
C ALA A 177 -11.07 -16.78 5.10
N VAL A 178 -12.21 -16.66 5.76
CA VAL A 178 -12.43 -17.02 7.16
C VAL A 178 -13.33 -18.23 7.20
N TYR A 179 -12.93 -19.25 7.96
CA TYR A 179 -13.61 -20.51 8.10
C TYR A 179 -13.96 -20.78 9.56
N PRO A 180 -15.02 -21.58 9.84
CA PRO A 180 -15.14 -22.20 11.15
C PRO A 180 -13.93 -23.10 11.42
N ALA A 181 -13.49 -23.21 12.67
CA ALA A 181 -12.36 -24.04 13.06
C ALA A 181 -12.48 -25.47 12.52
N GLY A 182 -11.41 -26.01 11.96
CA GLY A 182 -11.33 -27.35 11.37
C GLY A 182 -12.02 -27.51 10.02
N GLN A 183 -12.52 -26.42 9.38
CA GLN A 183 -13.30 -26.48 8.14
C GLN A 183 -12.69 -25.67 6.97
N THR A 184 -11.39 -25.51 6.94
CA THR A 184 -10.67 -24.74 5.88
C THR A 184 -10.80 -25.32 4.48
N HIS A 185 -11.29 -26.57 4.36
CA HIS A 185 -11.53 -27.27 3.09
C HIS A 185 -12.83 -26.87 2.39
N LEU A 186 -13.72 -26.14 3.07
CA LEU A 186 -14.99 -25.74 2.46
C LEU A 186 -14.77 -24.81 1.28
N PRO A 187 -15.53 -24.97 0.20
CA PRO A 187 -15.43 -24.07 -0.93
C PRO A 187 -15.92 -22.68 -0.57
N VAL A 188 -15.14 -21.68 -0.91
CA VAL A 188 -15.49 -20.28 -0.71
C VAL A 188 -15.14 -19.46 -1.94
N ARG A 189 -16.00 -18.52 -2.30
CA ARG A 189 -15.78 -17.61 -3.42
C ARG A 189 -15.80 -16.17 -2.93
N PRO A 190 -14.82 -15.33 -3.33
CA PRO A 190 -14.84 -13.92 -3.00
C PRO A 190 -16.05 -13.24 -3.67
N PRO A 191 -16.57 -12.16 -3.09
CA PRO A 191 -17.52 -11.31 -3.78
C PRO A 191 -16.89 -10.84 -5.09
N ALA A 192 -17.68 -10.79 -6.17
CA ALA A 192 -17.18 -10.33 -7.46
C ALA A 192 -16.57 -8.94 -7.28
N SER A 193 -15.29 -8.79 -7.60
CA SER A 193 -14.66 -7.48 -7.66
C SER A 193 -15.45 -6.64 -8.65
N ALA A 194 -15.80 -5.39 -8.29
CA ALA A 194 -16.46 -4.48 -9.23
C ALA A 194 -15.62 -4.46 -10.51
N PRO A 195 -16.27 -4.57 -11.69
CA PRO A 195 -15.54 -4.71 -12.94
C PRO A 195 -14.57 -3.55 -13.08
N SER A 196 -13.29 -3.85 -13.09
CA SER A 196 -12.24 -2.89 -13.46
C SER A 196 -12.61 -2.36 -14.83
N ARG A 197 -13.00 -1.08 -14.92
CA ARG A 197 -13.36 -0.43 -16.19
C ARG A 197 -12.24 -0.69 -17.19
N GLY A 198 -12.59 -1.45 -18.20
CA GLY A 198 -11.79 -2.09 -19.19
C GLY A 198 -10.55 -1.33 -19.64
N ARG A 199 -9.45 -2.00 -19.56
CA ARG A 199 -8.41 -1.86 -20.56
C ARG A 199 -9.04 -2.34 -21.86
N SER A 200 -9.50 -1.39 -22.69
CA SER A 200 -9.93 -1.68 -24.06
C SER A 200 -8.80 -2.46 -24.73
N ASP A 201 -9.10 -3.69 -25.01
CA ASP A 201 -8.43 -4.56 -25.94
C ASP A 201 -8.23 -3.77 -27.25
N ARG A 202 -7.05 -3.20 -27.43
CA ARG A 202 -6.64 -2.66 -28.73
C ARG A 202 -6.26 -3.84 -29.58
N GLY A 203 -7.34 -4.43 -30.14
CA GLY A 203 -7.32 -5.49 -31.12
C GLY A 203 -6.23 -5.33 -32.14
N ASP A 204 -5.50 -6.37 -32.25
CA ASP A 204 -4.91 -6.98 -33.41
C ASP A 204 -5.50 -6.45 -34.74
N ARG A 205 -4.83 -5.45 -35.32
CA ARG A 205 -5.07 -5.12 -36.75
C ARG A 205 -4.16 -6.00 -37.58
N GLY A 206 -4.69 -7.17 -37.87
CA GLY A 206 -4.16 -8.14 -38.81
C GLY A 206 -3.60 -7.51 -40.07
N SER A 207 -2.35 -7.81 -40.30
CA SER A 207 -1.64 -7.68 -41.56
C SER A 207 -2.40 -8.39 -42.66
N ARG A 208 -3.06 -7.65 -43.55
CA ARG A 208 -3.51 -8.16 -44.83
C ARG A 208 -2.34 -7.99 -45.80
N SER A 209 -1.63 -9.08 -46.03
CA SER A 209 -0.75 -9.27 -47.14
C SER A 209 -1.58 -9.35 -48.44
N ASP A 210 -1.58 -8.31 -49.21
CA ASP A 210 -2.10 -8.28 -50.56
C ASP A 210 -1.07 -8.94 -51.50
N ARG A 211 -1.38 -10.14 -51.93
CA ARG A 211 -0.70 -10.82 -53.03
C ARG A 211 -1.42 -10.45 -54.32
N GLY A 212 -0.94 -9.39 -54.96
CA GLY A 212 -1.31 -9.04 -56.33
C GLY A 212 -0.87 -10.10 -57.33
N GLY A 213 -1.82 -10.72 -57.95
CA GLY A 213 -1.68 -11.69 -59.05
C GLY A 213 -1.16 -11.05 -60.33
N ARG A 214 -0.17 -11.69 -60.90
CA ARG A 214 0.28 -11.55 -62.30
C ARG A 214 -0.76 -12.11 -63.27
N GLY A 215 -0.99 -11.42 -64.31
CA GLY A 215 -1.52 -11.89 -65.62
C GLY A 215 -1.43 -10.74 -66.58
N GLY A 216 -0.76 -10.71 -67.64
CA GLY A 216 -0.41 -11.59 -68.69
C GLY A 216 -1.17 -11.26 -69.98
N ARG A 217 -0.42 -10.85 -71.02
CA ARG A 217 -0.79 -10.84 -72.48
C ARG A 217 -1.69 -9.67 -72.92
N ARG A 218 -1.37 -8.97 -73.89
CA ARG A 218 -0.69 -9.02 -75.23
C ARG A 218 -0.42 -7.62 -75.67
#